data_abf99c599be8c010570291c9a3b12a64
#
_entry.id   abf99c599be8c010570291c9a3b12a64
#
_cell.length_a   1.000
_cell.length_b   1.000
_cell.length_c   1.000
_cell.angle_alpha   90.00
_cell.angle_beta   90.00
_cell.angle_gamma   90.00
#
_symmetry.space_group_name_H-M   'P 1'
#
loop_
_entity.id
_entity.type
_entity.pdbx_description
1 polymer ?
#
loop_
_entity_poly.entity_id
_entity_poly.type
_entity_poly.pdbx_seq_one_letter_code
_entity_poly.pdbx_strand_id
1 'polypeptide(L)'
;LCNLPDTIDLCQHAVGLGCAGVMVLPPFYFKGMSDAGLYDYYTQLIVGVNDQRLKIYLYHIPQVSGVGLSIDLVKKLHADFPKAIVGIKDSSGVWDNTKALLEIDGLIVYPGAELPIIEAIRLGAPGCISATANLNGTDIAEVIELCLADNWKLAETKHKKVCAVRLMFQDYAPIPAQKALLARSTGHRAWGNLRAPMRPMDKDKLDALANGLASEFGMHF
;
A
#
# COMPACT_ATOMS: atom_id res chain seq x y z
N LEU A 1 10.95 -1.57 -9.50
CA LEU A 1 12.34 -1.55 -9.94
C LEU A 1 12.69 -0.20 -10.56
N CYS A 2 14.01 0.13 -10.68
CA CYS A 2 14.44 1.41 -11.22
C CYS A 2 14.58 1.42 -12.74
N ASN A 3 14.74 0.27 -13.37
CA ASN A 3 14.92 0.16 -14.81
C ASN A 3 13.72 -0.55 -15.47
N LEU A 4 13.49 -0.21 -16.73
CA LEU A 4 12.35 -0.73 -17.49
C LEU A 4 12.50 -2.21 -17.87
N PRO A 5 13.64 -2.70 -18.37
CA PRO A 5 13.79 -4.11 -18.74
C PRO A 5 13.47 -5.07 -17.59
N ASP A 6 14.11 -4.90 -16.42
CA ASP A 6 13.85 -5.75 -15.26
C ASP A 6 12.41 -5.66 -14.78
N THR A 7 11.76 -4.48 -14.95
CA THR A 7 10.35 -4.31 -14.58
C THR A 7 9.45 -5.08 -15.53
N ILE A 8 9.75 -5.09 -16.84
CA ILE A 8 9.03 -5.89 -17.84
C ILE A 8 9.16 -7.37 -17.50
N ASP A 9 10.38 -7.86 -17.29
CA ASP A 9 10.66 -9.27 -16.99
C ASP A 9 9.90 -9.74 -15.73
N LEU A 10 9.91 -8.92 -14.67
CA LEU A 10 9.21 -9.26 -13.44
C LEU A 10 7.69 -9.23 -13.61
N CYS A 11 7.15 -8.31 -14.40
CA CYS A 11 5.72 -8.27 -14.70
C CYS A 11 5.29 -9.49 -15.55
N GLN A 12 6.08 -9.86 -16.56
CA GLN A 12 5.86 -11.07 -17.36
C GLN A 12 5.87 -12.32 -16.48
N HIS A 13 6.84 -12.42 -15.58
CA HIS A 13 6.92 -13.52 -14.61
C HIS A 13 5.67 -13.59 -13.72
N ALA A 14 5.23 -12.47 -13.16
CA ALA A 14 4.04 -12.41 -12.32
C ALA A 14 2.75 -12.81 -13.08
N VAL A 15 2.59 -12.31 -14.31
CA VAL A 15 1.47 -12.70 -15.19
C VAL A 15 1.52 -14.19 -15.52
N GLY A 16 2.70 -14.73 -15.81
CA GLY A 16 2.92 -16.15 -16.09
C GLY A 16 2.56 -17.05 -14.90
N LEU A 17 2.75 -16.59 -13.68
CA LEU A 17 2.35 -17.27 -12.44
C LEU A 17 0.86 -17.10 -12.10
N GLY A 18 0.09 -16.35 -12.88
CA GLY A 18 -1.34 -16.12 -12.62
C GLY A 18 -1.63 -15.11 -11.52
N CYS A 19 -0.70 -14.20 -11.20
CA CYS A 19 -0.98 -13.10 -10.28
C CYS A 19 -2.14 -12.26 -10.81
N ALA A 20 -3.08 -11.89 -9.92
CA ALA A 20 -4.24 -11.07 -10.27
C ALA A 20 -3.89 -9.66 -10.77
N GLY A 21 -2.71 -9.17 -10.40
CA GLY A 21 -2.15 -7.90 -10.84
C GLY A 21 -0.78 -7.65 -10.22
N VAL A 22 -0.15 -6.58 -10.67
CA VAL A 22 1.16 -6.12 -10.17
C VAL A 22 1.06 -4.69 -9.68
N MET A 23 1.71 -4.38 -8.57
CA MET A 23 1.81 -3.02 -8.06
C MET A 23 3.16 -2.43 -8.50
N VAL A 24 3.11 -1.35 -9.29
CA VAL A 24 4.29 -0.79 -9.94
C VAL A 24 4.57 0.62 -9.45
N LEU A 25 5.75 0.80 -8.83
CA LEU A 25 6.33 2.13 -8.53
C LEU A 25 6.77 2.83 -9.83
N PRO A 26 6.68 4.17 -9.90
CA PRO A 26 7.41 4.89 -10.93
C PRO A 26 8.92 4.66 -10.78
N PRO A 27 9.72 4.83 -11.83
CA PRO A 27 11.18 4.80 -11.73
C PRO A 27 11.64 5.91 -10.78
N PHE A 28 12.38 5.53 -9.73
CA PHE A 28 12.64 6.41 -8.59
C PHE A 28 14.11 6.82 -8.41
N TYR A 29 15.00 6.40 -9.31
CA TYR A 29 16.40 6.85 -9.24
C TYR A 29 16.55 8.31 -9.66
N PHE A 30 16.00 8.67 -10.81
CA PHE A 30 15.95 10.06 -11.28
C PHE A 30 14.74 10.78 -10.69
N LYS A 31 14.96 12.00 -10.21
CA LYS A 31 13.91 12.84 -9.61
C LYS A 31 13.49 13.95 -10.59
N GLY A 32 12.33 14.55 -10.31
CA GLY A 32 11.83 15.66 -11.13
C GLY A 32 11.42 15.24 -12.56
N MET A 33 11.02 13.99 -12.74
CA MET A 33 10.51 13.52 -14.03
C MET A 33 9.18 14.18 -14.36
N SER A 34 9.00 14.53 -15.64
CA SER A 34 7.73 15.06 -16.13
C SER A 34 6.68 13.95 -16.25
N ASP A 35 5.40 14.34 -16.22
CA ASP A 35 4.30 13.42 -16.48
C ASP A 35 4.41 12.73 -17.84
N ALA A 36 4.91 13.45 -18.86
CA ALA A 36 5.15 12.86 -20.18
C ALA A 36 6.19 11.73 -20.11
N GLY A 37 7.30 11.91 -19.40
CA GLY A 37 8.30 10.87 -19.23
C GLY A 37 7.80 9.67 -18.44
N LEU A 38 6.98 9.89 -17.40
CA LEU A 38 6.33 8.82 -16.64
C LEU A 38 5.27 8.10 -17.48
N TYR A 39 4.52 8.82 -18.29
CA TYR A 39 3.57 8.24 -19.25
C TYR A 39 4.27 7.32 -20.23
N ASP A 40 5.38 7.77 -20.82
CA ASP A 40 6.19 6.95 -21.74
C ASP A 40 6.72 5.69 -21.06
N TYR A 41 7.17 5.80 -19.80
CA TYR A 41 7.62 4.64 -19.02
C TYR A 41 6.53 3.58 -18.88
N TYR A 42 5.31 3.95 -18.42
CA TYR A 42 4.21 3.00 -18.25
C TYR A 42 3.71 2.45 -19.59
N THR A 43 3.70 3.28 -20.64
CA THR A 43 3.35 2.82 -22.01
C THR A 43 4.33 1.76 -22.49
N GLN A 44 5.64 2.02 -22.37
CA GLN A 44 6.68 1.07 -22.76
C GLN A 44 6.65 -0.20 -21.91
N LEU A 45 6.32 -0.10 -20.62
CA LEU A 45 6.11 -1.27 -19.75
C LEU A 45 4.97 -2.13 -20.27
N ILE A 46 3.80 -1.55 -20.54
CA ILE A 46 2.62 -2.28 -21.04
C ILE A 46 2.93 -2.97 -22.38
N VAL A 47 3.54 -2.22 -23.31
CA VAL A 47 3.92 -2.74 -24.63
C VAL A 47 4.99 -3.84 -24.50
N GLY A 48 5.99 -3.65 -23.63
CA GLY A 48 7.07 -4.61 -23.43
C GLY A 48 6.61 -5.92 -22.77
N VAL A 49 5.65 -5.86 -21.84
CA VAL A 49 5.05 -7.07 -21.24
C VAL A 49 4.24 -7.83 -22.28
N ASN A 50 3.54 -7.13 -23.16
CA ASN A 50 2.77 -7.68 -24.30
C ASN A 50 1.86 -8.86 -23.92
N ASP A 51 1.14 -8.74 -22.80
CA ASP A 51 0.17 -9.75 -22.33
C ASP A 51 -1.12 -9.07 -21.89
N GLN A 52 -2.25 -9.45 -22.49
CA GLN A 52 -3.57 -8.85 -22.21
C GLN A 52 -4.08 -9.14 -20.78
N ARG A 53 -3.48 -10.09 -20.08
CA ARG A 53 -3.81 -10.39 -18.67
C ARG A 53 -3.13 -9.43 -17.70
N LEU A 54 -2.19 -8.60 -18.16
CA LEU A 54 -1.50 -7.63 -17.31
C LEU A 54 -2.50 -6.67 -16.68
N LYS A 55 -2.46 -6.60 -15.34
CA LYS A 55 -3.18 -5.63 -14.53
C LYS A 55 -2.19 -4.88 -13.67
N ILE A 56 -2.10 -3.57 -13.83
CA ILE A 56 -1.21 -2.69 -13.08
C ILE A 56 -2.02 -1.88 -12.09
N TYR A 57 -1.62 -1.95 -10.82
CA TYR A 57 -1.95 -0.97 -9.81
C TYR A 57 -0.77 -0.01 -9.69
N LEU A 58 -0.96 1.24 -10.05
CA LEU A 58 0.04 2.29 -9.88
C LEU A 58 0.35 2.44 -8.38
N TYR A 59 1.61 2.73 -8.04
CA TYR A 59 1.97 2.93 -6.64
C TYR A 59 2.48 4.35 -6.39
N HIS A 60 1.63 5.17 -5.80
CA HIS A 60 1.92 6.55 -5.43
C HIS A 60 2.39 6.62 -3.97
N ILE A 61 3.69 6.83 -3.75
CA ILE A 61 4.35 6.97 -2.44
C ILE A 61 5.49 8.00 -2.53
N PRO A 62 5.18 9.28 -2.82
CA PRO A 62 6.18 10.29 -3.16
C PRO A 62 7.19 10.56 -2.04
N GLN A 63 6.79 10.45 -0.77
CA GLN A 63 7.68 10.65 0.38
C GLN A 63 8.79 9.58 0.48
N VAL A 64 8.65 8.44 -0.18
CA VAL A 64 9.66 7.36 -0.21
C VAL A 64 10.35 7.28 -1.56
N SER A 65 9.58 7.29 -2.65
CA SER A 65 10.13 7.20 -4.01
C SER A 65 10.80 8.51 -4.45
N GLY A 66 10.37 9.65 -3.90
CA GLY A 66 10.76 10.98 -4.38
C GLY A 66 10.20 11.31 -5.78
N VAL A 67 9.27 10.49 -6.29
CA VAL A 67 8.57 10.66 -7.56
C VAL A 67 7.09 10.47 -7.32
N GLY A 68 6.28 11.50 -7.58
CA GLY A 68 4.83 11.46 -7.50
C GLY A 68 4.20 11.06 -8.84
N LEU A 69 2.93 10.72 -8.79
CA LEU A 69 2.06 10.56 -9.95
C LEU A 69 0.96 11.61 -9.83
N SER A 70 0.88 12.54 -10.78
CA SER A 70 -0.18 13.53 -10.79
C SER A 70 -1.54 12.90 -11.09
N ILE A 71 -2.62 13.54 -10.66
CA ILE A 71 -3.98 13.11 -10.99
C ILE A 71 -4.19 13.07 -12.50
N ASP A 72 -3.67 14.06 -13.24
CA ASP A 72 -3.83 14.13 -14.70
C ASP A 72 -3.08 12.99 -15.40
N LEU A 73 -1.88 12.63 -14.93
CA LEU A 73 -1.14 11.47 -15.43
C LEU A 73 -1.93 10.17 -15.19
N VAL A 74 -2.47 9.99 -13.98
CA VAL A 74 -3.25 8.78 -13.64
C VAL A 74 -4.50 8.69 -14.50
N LYS A 75 -5.25 9.80 -14.64
CA LYS A 75 -6.43 9.87 -15.54
C LYS A 75 -6.06 9.48 -16.97
N LYS A 76 -4.97 10.06 -17.51
CA LYS A 76 -4.54 9.79 -18.88
C LYS A 76 -4.13 8.32 -19.06
N LEU A 77 -3.33 7.76 -18.16
CA LEU A 77 -2.91 6.36 -18.22
C LEU A 77 -4.10 5.40 -18.14
N HIS A 78 -5.05 5.66 -17.25
CA HIS A 78 -6.26 4.84 -17.14
C HIS A 78 -7.15 4.94 -18.38
N ALA A 79 -7.34 6.14 -18.91
CA ALA A 79 -8.15 6.36 -20.12
C ALA A 79 -7.56 5.67 -21.37
N ASP A 80 -6.23 5.76 -21.55
CA ASP A 80 -5.55 5.19 -22.71
C ASP A 80 -5.35 3.67 -22.60
N PHE A 81 -5.21 3.15 -21.36
CA PHE A 81 -4.95 1.73 -21.08
C PHE A 81 -5.90 1.13 -20.03
N PRO A 82 -7.25 1.22 -20.19
CA PRO A 82 -8.21 0.87 -19.13
C PRO A 82 -8.17 -0.62 -18.74
N LYS A 83 -7.68 -1.49 -19.62
CA LYS A 83 -7.53 -2.92 -19.34
C LYS A 83 -6.25 -3.27 -18.59
N ALA A 84 -5.21 -2.44 -18.71
CA ALA A 84 -3.92 -2.64 -18.07
C ALA A 84 -3.76 -1.80 -16.81
N ILE A 85 -4.09 -0.51 -16.83
CA ILE A 85 -4.04 0.37 -15.66
C ILE A 85 -5.40 0.30 -14.93
N VAL A 86 -5.52 -0.63 -14.01
CA VAL A 86 -6.80 -0.94 -13.36
C VAL A 86 -6.99 -0.24 -12.01
N GLY A 87 -5.92 0.25 -11.40
CA GLY A 87 -6.04 0.88 -10.09
C GLY A 87 -4.77 1.58 -9.63
N ILE A 88 -4.84 2.10 -8.42
CA ILE A 88 -3.74 2.78 -7.76
C ILE A 88 -3.77 2.49 -6.26
N LYS A 89 -2.56 2.29 -5.67
CA LYS A 89 -2.37 2.42 -4.22
C LYS A 89 -1.85 3.82 -3.95
N ASP A 90 -2.61 4.61 -3.20
CA ASP A 90 -2.21 5.93 -2.76
C ASP A 90 -1.69 5.89 -1.32
N SER A 91 -0.38 6.04 -1.18
CA SER A 91 0.31 6.14 0.10
C SER A 91 0.85 7.55 0.37
N SER A 92 0.33 8.58 -0.31
CA SER A 92 0.74 9.98 -0.10
C SER A 92 0.47 10.47 1.32
N GLY A 93 -0.57 9.96 1.97
CA GLY A 93 -1.08 10.46 3.24
C GLY A 93 -1.87 11.77 3.10
N VAL A 94 -2.17 12.21 1.88
CA VAL A 94 -2.92 13.42 1.56
C VAL A 94 -4.33 13.04 1.14
N TRP A 95 -5.33 13.31 2.00
CA TRP A 95 -6.71 12.93 1.75
C TRP A 95 -7.28 13.49 0.43
N ASP A 96 -7.00 14.76 0.13
CA ASP A 96 -7.49 15.39 -1.10
C ASP A 96 -6.96 14.69 -2.36
N ASN A 97 -5.74 14.14 -2.32
CA ASN A 97 -5.19 13.33 -3.41
C ASN A 97 -5.95 12.01 -3.55
N THR A 98 -6.14 11.29 -2.44
CA THR A 98 -6.92 10.03 -2.43
C THR A 98 -8.34 10.25 -2.94
N LYS A 99 -8.99 11.33 -2.47
CA LYS A 99 -10.34 11.71 -2.89
C LYS A 99 -10.42 12.00 -4.39
N ALA A 100 -9.50 12.79 -4.93
CA ALA A 100 -9.45 13.10 -6.37
C ALA A 100 -9.21 11.85 -7.24
N LEU A 101 -8.45 10.87 -6.73
CA LEU A 101 -8.28 9.58 -7.40
C LEU A 101 -9.57 8.76 -7.40
N LEU A 102 -10.32 8.76 -6.29
CA LEU A 102 -11.61 8.08 -6.17
C LEU A 102 -12.71 8.65 -7.09
N GLU A 103 -12.54 9.89 -7.57
CA GLU A 103 -13.44 10.52 -8.55
C GLU A 103 -13.16 10.07 -10.00
N ILE A 104 -12.10 9.26 -10.25
CA ILE A 104 -11.79 8.74 -11.59
C ILE A 104 -12.64 7.49 -11.84
N ASP A 105 -13.56 7.61 -12.80
CA ASP A 105 -14.48 6.52 -13.13
C ASP A 105 -13.73 5.23 -13.54
N GLY A 106 -14.14 4.11 -12.96
CA GLY A 106 -13.57 2.79 -13.24
C GLY A 106 -12.19 2.51 -12.61
N LEU A 107 -11.53 3.49 -11.99
CA LEU A 107 -10.24 3.29 -11.33
C LEU A 107 -10.43 2.72 -9.92
N ILE A 108 -9.77 1.60 -9.63
CA ILE A 108 -9.75 1.01 -8.28
C ILE A 108 -8.71 1.73 -7.42
N VAL A 109 -9.12 2.35 -6.33
CA VAL A 109 -8.22 3.09 -5.44
C VAL A 109 -8.11 2.44 -4.09
N TYR A 110 -6.87 2.15 -3.66
CA TYR A 110 -6.56 1.65 -2.32
C TYR A 110 -5.76 2.69 -1.53
N PRO A 111 -6.30 3.26 -0.44
CA PRO A 111 -5.48 3.98 0.52
C PRO A 111 -4.34 3.11 1.05
N GLY A 112 -3.17 3.73 1.25
CA GLY A 112 -1.98 3.05 1.76
C GLY A 112 -1.89 2.96 3.29
N ALA A 113 -2.94 3.40 3.99
CA ALA A 113 -3.02 3.40 5.44
C ALA A 113 -4.48 3.25 5.90
N GLU A 114 -4.67 2.99 7.19
CA GLU A 114 -5.97 2.74 7.79
C GLU A 114 -6.79 3.99 8.06
N LEU A 115 -6.14 5.12 8.28
CA LEU A 115 -6.79 6.35 8.71
C LEU A 115 -7.98 6.76 7.84
N PRO A 116 -7.90 6.73 6.49
CA PRO A 116 -9.01 7.14 5.62
C PRO A 116 -9.97 6.02 5.22
N ILE A 117 -9.92 4.83 5.83
CA ILE A 117 -10.71 3.66 5.37
C ILE A 117 -12.20 3.99 5.27
N ILE A 118 -12.79 4.58 6.31
CA ILE A 118 -14.25 4.86 6.36
C ILE A 118 -14.66 5.79 5.20
N GLU A 119 -13.97 6.92 5.08
CA GLU A 119 -14.26 7.92 4.06
C GLU A 119 -13.97 7.39 2.64
N ALA A 120 -12.90 6.62 2.49
CA ALA A 120 -12.53 6.05 1.21
C ALA A 120 -13.55 5.00 0.73
N ILE A 121 -14.05 4.13 1.61
CA ILE A 121 -15.07 3.13 1.24
C ILE A 121 -16.40 3.81 0.91
N ARG A 122 -16.78 4.87 1.62
CA ARG A 122 -17.95 5.68 1.26
C ARG A 122 -17.89 6.27 -0.15
N LEU A 123 -16.68 6.51 -0.65
CA LEU A 123 -16.43 7.00 -2.01
C LEU A 123 -16.09 5.88 -3.01
N GLY A 124 -16.26 4.61 -2.64
CA GLY A 124 -16.12 3.47 -3.54
C GLY A 124 -14.78 2.73 -3.48
N ALA A 125 -13.89 3.04 -2.54
CA ALA A 125 -12.70 2.21 -2.32
C ALA A 125 -13.11 0.80 -1.85
N PRO A 126 -12.51 -0.27 -2.35
CA PRO A 126 -12.85 -1.63 -1.91
C PRO A 126 -12.16 -2.03 -0.59
N GLY A 127 -11.26 -1.21 -0.07
CA GLY A 127 -10.47 -1.48 1.13
C GLY A 127 -9.18 -0.68 1.16
N CYS A 128 -8.14 -1.18 1.84
CA CYS A 128 -6.82 -0.55 1.90
C CYS A 128 -5.68 -1.55 1.70
N ILE A 129 -4.48 -1.04 1.37
CA ILE A 129 -3.24 -1.84 1.33
C ILE A 129 -2.26 -1.21 2.31
N SER A 130 -2.25 -1.69 3.55
CA SER A 130 -1.43 -1.15 4.63
C SER A 130 -0.37 -2.12 5.13
N ALA A 131 0.77 -1.58 5.58
CA ALA A 131 1.83 -2.37 6.17
C ALA A 131 1.41 -2.99 7.52
N THR A 132 0.65 -2.28 8.34
CA THR A 132 0.18 -2.76 9.64
C THR A 132 -0.84 -3.89 9.54
N ALA A 133 -1.40 -4.16 8.36
CA ALA A 133 -2.21 -5.35 8.10
C ALA A 133 -1.45 -6.68 8.37
N ASN A 134 -0.12 -6.66 8.36
CA ASN A 134 0.68 -7.82 8.77
C ASN A 134 0.53 -8.17 10.27
N LEU A 135 0.08 -7.25 11.10
CA LEU A 135 -0.07 -7.42 12.55
C LEU A 135 -1.52 -7.26 13.00
N ASN A 136 -2.29 -6.39 12.36
CA ASN A 136 -3.65 -6.02 12.72
C ASN A 136 -4.66 -6.30 11.59
N GLY A 137 -4.37 -7.28 10.74
CA GLY A 137 -5.17 -7.58 9.55
C GLY A 137 -6.61 -7.95 9.86
N THR A 138 -6.86 -8.69 10.93
CA THR A 138 -8.21 -9.10 11.35
C THR A 138 -9.10 -7.90 11.71
N ASP A 139 -8.60 -6.98 12.54
CA ASP A 139 -9.37 -5.79 12.94
C ASP A 139 -9.63 -4.86 11.73
N ILE A 140 -8.64 -4.75 10.83
CA ILE A 140 -8.77 -3.97 9.60
C ILE A 140 -9.82 -4.59 8.67
N ALA A 141 -9.78 -5.90 8.46
CA ALA A 141 -10.74 -6.62 7.63
C ALA A 141 -12.17 -6.48 8.18
N GLU A 142 -12.33 -6.63 9.49
CA GLU A 142 -13.63 -6.45 10.14
C GLU A 142 -14.22 -5.05 9.91
N VAL A 143 -13.41 -4.00 10.01
CA VAL A 143 -13.86 -2.63 9.71
C VAL A 143 -14.32 -2.51 8.26
N ILE A 144 -13.56 -3.06 7.32
CA ILE A 144 -13.90 -3.02 5.89
C ILE A 144 -15.21 -3.79 5.62
N GLU A 145 -15.35 -4.99 6.17
CA GLU A 145 -16.56 -5.82 6.03
C GLU A 145 -17.80 -5.12 6.58
N LEU A 146 -17.67 -4.46 7.74
CA LEU A 146 -18.75 -3.68 8.33
C LEU A 146 -19.16 -2.48 7.44
N CYS A 147 -18.19 -1.80 6.84
CA CYS A 147 -18.47 -0.73 5.87
C CYS A 147 -19.21 -1.25 4.64
N LEU A 148 -18.76 -2.38 4.08
CA LEU A 148 -19.36 -3.00 2.91
C LEU A 148 -20.76 -3.58 3.19
N ALA A 149 -21.07 -3.87 4.46
CA ALA A 149 -22.38 -4.28 4.94
C ALA A 149 -23.26 -3.11 5.42
N ASP A 150 -22.89 -1.85 5.12
CA ASP A 150 -23.57 -0.62 5.55
C ASP A 150 -23.73 -0.46 7.08
N ASN A 151 -22.94 -1.19 7.87
CA ASN A 151 -22.93 -1.08 9.32
C ASN A 151 -21.96 0.01 9.81
N TRP A 152 -22.17 1.21 9.36
CA TRP A 152 -21.27 2.36 9.55
C TRP A 152 -20.99 2.68 11.01
N LYS A 153 -22.02 2.65 11.89
CA LYS A 153 -21.88 2.97 13.31
C LYS A 153 -20.89 2.04 14.02
N LEU A 154 -20.98 0.74 13.75
CA LEU A 154 -20.07 -0.24 14.33
C LEU A 154 -18.67 -0.15 13.69
N ALA A 155 -18.60 0.05 12.36
CA ALA A 155 -17.37 0.28 11.63
C ALA A 155 -16.59 1.46 12.22
N GLU A 156 -17.22 2.62 12.42
CA GLU A 156 -16.60 3.81 13.01
C GLU A 156 -16.10 3.56 14.44
N THR A 157 -16.84 2.77 15.23
CA THR A 157 -16.42 2.42 16.59
C THR A 157 -15.15 1.56 16.58
N LYS A 158 -15.10 0.54 15.72
CA LYS A 158 -13.94 -0.36 15.62
C LYS A 158 -12.75 0.33 14.92
N HIS A 159 -13.00 1.20 13.95
CA HIS A 159 -11.99 1.95 13.24
C HIS A 159 -11.12 2.83 14.17
N LYS A 160 -11.69 3.35 15.26
CA LYS A 160 -10.94 4.11 16.27
C LYS A 160 -9.77 3.29 16.84
N LYS A 161 -9.98 2.00 17.15
CA LYS A 161 -8.93 1.09 17.61
C LYS A 161 -7.90 0.88 16.50
N VAL A 162 -8.35 0.60 15.28
CA VAL A 162 -7.47 0.38 14.13
C VAL A 162 -6.56 1.58 13.88
N CYS A 163 -7.12 2.80 13.93
CA CYS A 163 -6.35 4.03 13.81
C CYS A 163 -5.34 4.21 14.95
N ALA A 164 -5.74 3.94 16.20
CA ALA A 164 -4.87 4.08 17.35
C ALA A 164 -3.69 3.10 17.28
N VAL A 165 -3.93 1.84 16.91
CA VAL A 165 -2.85 0.86 16.63
C VAL A 165 -1.91 1.37 15.55
N ARG A 166 -2.44 1.88 14.44
CA ARG A 166 -1.63 2.44 13.34
C ARG A 166 -0.74 3.59 13.81
N LEU A 167 -1.27 4.47 14.64
CA LEU A 167 -0.53 5.64 15.14
C LEU A 167 0.64 5.25 16.04
N MET A 168 0.55 4.15 16.81
CA MET A 168 1.67 3.66 17.61
C MET A 168 2.91 3.27 16.78
N PHE A 169 2.74 2.98 15.49
CA PHE A 169 3.86 2.65 14.60
C PHE A 169 4.53 3.86 13.95
N GLN A 170 3.99 5.08 14.11
CA GLN A 170 4.52 6.27 13.42
C GLN A 170 5.95 6.63 13.82
N ASP A 171 6.32 6.36 15.07
CA ASP A 171 7.63 6.69 15.62
C ASP A 171 8.69 5.62 15.34
N TYR A 172 8.34 4.56 14.63
CA TYR A 172 9.21 3.42 14.38
C TYR A 172 9.42 3.19 12.87
N ALA A 173 10.62 2.71 12.53
CA ALA A 173 10.84 2.17 11.19
C ALA A 173 9.91 0.96 10.96
N PRO A 174 8.96 1.02 10.00
CA PRO A 174 7.85 0.08 9.97
C PRO A 174 8.28 -1.37 9.72
N ILE A 175 9.23 -1.60 8.82
CA ILE A 175 9.66 -2.96 8.47
C ILE A 175 10.40 -3.63 9.63
N PRO A 176 11.44 -3.02 10.26
CA PRO A 176 12.09 -3.61 11.42
C PRO A 176 11.14 -3.88 12.59
N ALA A 177 10.26 -2.93 12.91
CA ALA A 177 9.33 -3.05 14.03
C ALA A 177 8.34 -4.21 13.82
N GLN A 178 7.67 -4.25 12.68
CA GLN A 178 6.69 -5.30 12.39
C GLN A 178 7.31 -6.69 12.30
N LYS A 179 8.49 -6.82 11.67
CA LYS A 179 9.21 -8.09 11.60
C LYS A 179 9.69 -8.57 12.96
N ALA A 180 10.13 -7.67 13.84
CA ALA A 180 10.52 -8.01 15.20
C ALA A 180 9.31 -8.50 16.03
N LEU A 181 8.16 -7.85 15.94
CA LEU A 181 6.92 -8.28 16.58
C LEU A 181 6.45 -9.64 16.05
N LEU A 182 6.49 -9.87 14.74
CA LEU A 182 6.16 -11.18 14.14
C LEU A 182 7.11 -12.28 14.60
N ALA A 183 8.42 -12.00 14.69
CA ALA A 183 9.39 -12.97 15.21
C ALA A 183 9.06 -13.35 16.66
N ARG A 184 8.65 -12.38 17.47
CA ARG A 184 8.30 -12.58 18.88
C ARG A 184 7.00 -13.37 19.04
N SER A 185 5.93 -12.98 18.35
CA SER A 185 4.61 -13.63 18.49
C SER A 185 4.57 -15.06 17.93
N THR A 186 5.33 -15.32 16.85
CA THR A 186 5.36 -16.64 16.21
C THR A 186 6.43 -17.57 16.77
N GLY A 187 7.38 -17.05 17.57
CA GLY A 187 8.59 -17.76 18.00
C GLY A 187 9.57 -18.05 16.84
N HIS A 188 9.27 -17.61 15.63
CA HIS A 188 10.08 -17.91 14.44
C HIS A 188 11.08 -16.78 14.17
N ARG A 189 12.32 -16.97 14.63
CA ARG A 189 13.38 -15.94 14.58
C ARG A 189 13.69 -15.41 13.17
N ALA A 190 13.45 -16.19 12.12
CA ALA A 190 13.71 -15.78 10.75
C ALA A 190 12.87 -14.56 10.30
N TRP A 191 11.72 -14.31 10.92
CA TRP A 191 10.99 -13.06 10.68
C TRP A 191 11.81 -11.81 11.00
N GLY A 192 12.73 -11.88 11.97
CA GLY A 192 13.63 -10.78 12.32
C GLY A 192 14.74 -10.49 11.30
N ASN A 193 14.91 -11.34 10.27
CA ASN A 193 15.93 -11.11 9.24
C ASN A 193 15.60 -9.90 8.37
N LEU A 194 16.57 -9.01 8.23
CA LEU A 194 16.46 -7.78 7.44
C LEU A 194 17.56 -7.74 6.37
N ARG A 195 17.25 -7.10 5.27
CA ARG A 195 18.27 -6.76 4.26
C ARG A 195 18.87 -5.39 4.57
N ALA A 196 20.20 -5.28 4.41
CA ALA A 196 20.85 -3.98 4.49
C ALA A 196 20.22 -2.98 3.50
N PRO A 197 20.14 -1.69 3.84
CA PRO A 197 20.74 -1.02 5.01
C PRO A 197 19.89 -1.06 6.30
N MET A 198 18.75 -1.76 6.30
CA MET A 198 17.92 -1.87 7.50
C MET A 198 18.65 -2.64 8.61
N ARG A 199 18.42 -2.22 9.85
CA ARG A 199 18.97 -2.85 11.06
C ARG A 199 17.83 -3.29 11.98
N PRO A 200 18.04 -4.34 12.81
CA PRO A 200 17.08 -4.73 13.82
C PRO A 200 16.71 -3.56 14.74
N MET A 201 15.47 -3.55 15.16
CA MET A 201 14.97 -2.62 16.16
C MET A 201 15.69 -2.83 17.49
N ASP A 202 15.94 -1.75 18.20
CA ASP A 202 16.47 -1.77 19.58
C ASP A 202 15.51 -2.55 20.50
N LYS A 203 16.09 -3.36 21.41
CA LYS A 203 15.31 -4.24 22.28
C LYS A 203 14.36 -3.48 23.19
N ASP A 204 14.82 -2.38 23.79
CA ASP A 204 14.02 -1.62 24.76
C ASP A 204 12.85 -0.93 24.05
N LYS A 205 13.08 -0.44 22.83
CA LYS A 205 12.01 0.11 21.97
C LYS A 205 11.01 -0.95 21.54
N LEU A 206 11.47 -2.16 21.21
CA LEU A 206 10.60 -3.28 20.89
C LEU A 206 9.74 -3.68 22.07
N ASP A 207 10.33 -3.79 23.27
CA ASP A 207 9.63 -4.13 24.49
C ASP A 207 8.60 -3.04 24.86
N ALA A 208 8.94 -1.77 24.71
CA ALA A 208 8.01 -0.65 24.94
C ALA A 208 6.82 -0.71 23.97
N LEU A 209 7.07 -0.92 22.68
CA LEU A 209 6.01 -1.04 21.66
C LEU A 209 5.11 -2.25 21.95
N ALA A 210 5.69 -3.42 22.21
CA ALA A 210 4.92 -4.64 22.48
C ALA A 210 4.08 -4.51 23.76
N ASN A 211 4.62 -3.93 24.81
CA ASN A 211 3.90 -3.69 26.07
C ASN A 211 2.77 -2.67 25.87
N GLY A 212 2.99 -1.59 25.10
CA GLY A 212 1.94 -0.64 24.75
C GLY A 212 0.80 -1.29 23.97
N LEU A 213 1.11 -2.07 22.95
CA LEU A 213 0.11 -2.81 22.15
C LEU A 213 -0.68 -3.80 23.01
N ALA A 214 -0.01 -4.49 23.96
CA ALA A 214 -0.68 -5.41 24.86
C ALA A 214 -1.59 -4.69 25.86
N SER A 215 -1.11 -3.63 26.50
CA SER A 215 -1.83 -2.91 27.54
C SER A 215 -3.03 -2.11 27.00
N GLU A 216 -2.88 -1.48 25.84
CA GLU A 216 -3.93 -0.60 25.30
C GLU A 216 -4.92 -1.34 24.40
N PHE A 217 -4.49 -2.37 23.68
CA PHE A 217 -5.31 -3.03 22.66
C PHE A 217 -5.48 -4.53 22.83
N GLY A 218 -4.84 -5.13 23.84
CA GLY A 218 -4.86 -6.58 24.05
C GLY A 218 -4.12 -7.37 22.97
N MET A 219 -3.18 -6.72 22.25
CA MET A 219 -2.39 -7.36 21.19
C MET A 219 -1.09 -7.88 21.78
N HIS A 220 -0.96 -9.19 21.91
CA HIS A 220 0.21 -9.84 22.51
C HIS A 220 1.17 -10.35 21.44
N PHE A 221 2.46 -9.96 21.56
CA PHE A 221 3.54 -10.31 20.64
C PHE A 221 4.72 -10.94 21.38
#